data_38fad3cc9f01b1c968a0e54c377d98f2
#
_entry.id   38fad3cc9f01b1c968a0e54c377d98f2
#
_cell.length_a   1.000
_cell.length_b   1.000
_cell.length_c   1.000
_cell.angle_alpha   90.00
_cell.angle_beta   90.00
_cell.angle_gamma   90.00
#
_symmetry.space_group_name_H-M   'P 1'
#
loop_
_entity.id
_entity.type
_entity.pdbx_description
1 polymer ?
#
loop_
_entity_poly.entity_id
_entity_poly.type
_entity_poly.pdbx_seq_one_letter_code
_entity_poly.pdbx_strand_id
1 'polypeptide(L)'
;MGDELGTKTGSHRGPIDSRDGKVIIVYAAVQADEPEREVPRLPVDAEDALLTRIKGLLQSLQPSLLVGALASGADILFARAALSEGIPLRVLLPFAKEDFRRTSVELRGEPWTSHFDRIVADKAVELVEGAQLVEETAAAFNEHNLTMLDDARTLVEDTDERVWVL
;
A
#
# COMPACT_ATOMS: atom_id res chain seq x y z
N MET A 1 1.55 -34.56 -49.77
CA MET A 1 0.61 -33.47 -49.35
C MET A 1 0.15 -33.79 -47.94
N GLY A 2 0.71 -33.15 -46.99
CA GLY A 2 0.37 -33.26 -45.57
C GLY A 2 0.60 -31.92 -44.93
N ASP A 3 -0.50 -31.25 -44.58
CA ASP A 3 -0.50 -29.97 -43.87
C ASP A 3 -0.19 -30.19 -42.40
N GLU A 4 0.96 -29.72 -41.97
CA GLU A 4 1.28 -29.58 -40.53
C GLU A 4 0.61 -28.29 -39.97
N LEU A 5 -0.45 -28.48 -39.22
CA LEU A 5 -1.04 -27.43 -38.37
C LEU A 5 -0.16 -27.21 -37.14
N GLY A 6 0.75 -26.25 -37.23
CA GLY A 6 1.53 -25.77 -36.11
C GLY A 6 0.68 -25.09 -35.07
N THR A 7 0.41 -25.76 -33.95
CA THR A 7 -0.16 -25.16 -32.72
C THR A 7 0.86 -24.20 -32.11
N LYS A 8 0.62 -22.91 -32.24
CA LYS A 8 1.33 -21.87 -31.49
C LYS A 8 0.91 -21.95 -30.01
N THR A 9 1.74 -22.63 -29.24
CA THR A 9 1.69 -22.61 -27.78
C THR A 9 1.99 -21.21 -27.27
N GLY A 10 1.15 -20.80 -26.32
CA GLY A 10 1.13 -19.48 -25.73
C GLY A 10 2.47 -19.01 -25.18
N SER A 11 2.71 -17.75 -25.41
CA SER A 11 3.79 -16.96 -24.83
C SER A 11 3.77 -17.05 -23.31
N HIS A 12 4.65 -17.83 -22.71
CA HIS A 12 5.06 -17.62 -21.34
C HIS A 12 5.70 -16.23 -21.25
N ARG A 13 5.04 -15.31 -20.57
CA ARG A 13 5.71 -14.10 -20.09
C ARG A 13 6.81 -14.59 -19.13
N GLY A 14 8.04 -14.44 -19.54
CA GLY A 14 9.21 -14.64 -18.71
C GLY A 14 9.18 -13.73 -17.48
N PRO A 15 10.05 -13.94 -16.48
CA PRO A 15 10.15 -13.09 -15.32
C PRO A 15 10.28 -11.63 -15.77
N ILE A 16 9.55 -10.75 -15.09
CA ILE A 16 9.59 -9.31 -15.34
C ILE A 16 11.06 -8.89 -15.29
N ASP A 17 11.55 -8.41 -16.42
CA ASP A 17 12.95 -8.05 -16.59
C ASP A 17 13.27 -6.87 -15.65
N SER A 18 14.03 -7.15 -14.62
CA SER A 18 14.45 -6.19 -13.59
C SER A 18 15.52 -5.21 -14.10
N ARG A 19 15.47 -4.88 -15.40
CA ARG A 19 16.42 -3.95 -16.00
C ARG A 19 15.95 -2.51 -15.82
N ASP A 20 16.69 -1.80 -14.99
CA ASP A 20 16.97 -0.37 -15.05
C ASP A 20 15.79 0.60 -14.82
N GLY A 21 15.15 0.53 -13.68
CA GLY A 21 14.29 1.60 -13.21
C GLY A 21 13.81 1.27 -11.81
N LYS A 22 14.14 2.11 -10.86
CA LYS A 22 13.55 2.01 -9.53
C LYS A 22 12.03 2.10 -9.66
N VAL A 23 11.32 1.40 -8.82
CA VAL A 23 9.85 1.36 -8.82
C VAL A 23 9.34 1.99 -7.55
N ILE A 24 8.47 2.98 -7.69
CA ILE A 24 7.64 3.50 -6.59
C ILE A 24 6.31 2.77 -6.63
N ILE A 25 5.89 2.22 -5.51
CA ILE A 25 4.58 1.56 -5.38
C ILE A 25 3.64 2.45 -4.58
N VAL A 26 2.50 2.81 -5.18
CA VAL A 26 1.36 3.42 -4.50
C VAL A 26 0.39 2.30 -4.11
N TYR A 27 0.01 2.24 -2.85
CA TYR A 27 -0.98 1.26 -2.37
C TYR A 27 -2.16 1.95 -1.71
N ALA A 28 -3.35 1.38 -1.92
CA ALA A 28 -4.56 1.70 -1.19
C ALA A 28 -5.32 0.39 -0.94
N ALA A 29 -5.55 0.06 0.31
CA ALA A 29 -5.98 -1.27 0.65
C ALA A 29 -7.21 -1.31 1.57
N VAL A 30 -7.72 -2.51 1.83
CA VAL A 30 -8.93 -2.69 2.63
C VAL A 30 -8.67 -2.37 4.10
N GLN A 31 -9.55 -1.57 4.68
CA GLN A 31 -9.54 -1.30 6.12
C GLN A 31 -9.97 -2.56 6.90
N ALA A 32 -9.45 -2.70 8.11
CA ALA A 32 -9.87 -3.74 9.05
C ALA A 32 -11.38 -3.70 9.28
N ASP A 33 -11.97 -4.87 9.42
CA ASP A 33 -13.41 -4.98 9.58
C ASP A 33 -13.89 -4.41 10.92
N GLU A 34 -15.13 -3.96 10.94
CA GLU A 34 -15.82 -3.67 12.17
C GLU A 34 -16.09 -4.97 12.95
N PRO A 35 -16.05 -4.94 14.29
CA PRO A 35 -16.21 -6.14 15.11
C PRO A 35 -17.50 -6.94 14.82
N GLU A 36 -18.54 -6.25 14.36
CA GLU A 36 -19.87 -6.81 14.12
C GLU A 36 -20.12 -7.22 12.65
N ARG A 37 -19.08 -7.16 11.80
CA ARG A 37 -19.24 -7.50 10.41
C ARG A 37 -19.45 -9.00 10.22
N GLU A 38 -20.61 -9.39 9.69
CA GLU A 38 -21.00 -10.81 9.49
C GLU A 38 -20.05 -11.57 8.55
N VAL A 39 -19.59 -10.92 7.47
CA VAL A 39 -18.65 -11.51 6.51
C VAL A 39 -17.39 -10.65 6.47
N PRO A 40 -16.32 -11.08 7.16
CA PRO A 40 -15.06 -10.33 7.19
C PRO A 40 -14.44 -10.18 5.79
N ARG A 41 -13.92 -8.98 5.48
CA ARG A 41 -13.08 -8.71 4.30
C ARG A 41 -11.61 -8.99 4.61
N LEU A 42 -11.22 -8.75 5.86
CA LEU A 42 -9.89 -9.03 6.38
C LEU A 42 -10.04 -9.80 7.71
N PRO A 43 -10.21 -11.13 7.68
CA PRO A 43 -10.26 -11.94 8.89
C PRO A 43 -8.97 -11.83 9.70
N VAL A 44 -9.11 -11.82 11.04
CA VAL A 44 -7.96 -11.71 11.97
C VAL A 44 -6.95 -12.85 11.76
N ASP A 45 -7.41 -14.04 11.50
CA ASP A 45 -6.57 -15.22 11.22
C ASP A 45 -5.86 -15.15 9.85
N ALA A 46 -6.27 -14.26 8.97
CA ALA A 46 -5.63 -14.04 7.67
C ALA A 46 -4.49 -12.99 7.71
N GLU A 47 -4.36 -12.21 8.77
CA GLU A 47 -3.38 -11.10 8.85
C GLU A 47 -1.94 -11.57 8.62
N ASP A 48 -1.50 -12.62 9.32
CA ASP A 48 -0.13 -13.14 9.20
C ASP A 48 0.14 -13.72 7.80
N ALA A 49 -0.84 -14.40 7.22
CA ALA A 49 -0.74 -14.94 5.87
C ALA A 49 -0.66 -13.81 4.84
N LEU A 50 -1.47 -12.76 5.01
CA LEU A 50 -1.45 -11.58 4.15
C LEU A 50 -0.13 -10.82 4.28
N LEU A 51 0.35 -10.59 5.51
CA LEU A 51 1.64 -9.95 5.76
C LEU A 51 2.78 -10.71 5.06
N THR A 52 2.78 -12.04 5.15
CA THR A 52 3.76 -12.90 4.49
C THR A 52 3.70 -12.76 2.96
N ARG A 53 2.51 -12.71 2.39
CA ARG A 53 2.33 -12.53 0.94
C ARG A 53 2.77 -11.15 0.48
N ILE A 54 2.47 -10.09 1.24
CA ILE A 54 2.93 -8.73 0.94
C ILE A 54 4.46 -8.69 0.97
N LYS A 55 5.11 -9.26 1.98
CA LYS A 55 6.58 -9.34 2.03
C LYS A 55 7.16 -10.04 0.79
N GLY A 56 6.63 -11.19 0.41
CA GLY A 56 7.07 -11.90 -0.79
C GLY A 56 6.89 -11.07 -2.07
N LEU A 57 5.80 -10.31 -2.17
CA LEU A 57 5.58 -9.39 -3.27
C LEU A 57 6.62 -8.26 -3.29
N LEU A 58 6.86 -7.60 -2.15
CA LEU A 58 7.84 -6.52 -2.05
C LEU A 58 9.27 -7.00 -2.31
N GLN A 59 9.64 -8.20 -1.84
CA GLN A 59 10.93 -8.83 -2.16
C GLN A 59 11.08 -9.09 -3.66
N SER A 60 10.00 -9.48 -4.34
CA SER A 60 10.01 -9.72 -5.78
C SER A 60 10.11 -8.44 -6.60
N LEU A 61 9.42 -7.38 -6.17
CA LEU A 61 9.34 -6.10 -6.89
C LEU A 61 10.50 -5.15 -6.56
N GLN A 62 11.09 -5.27 -5.38
CA GLN A 62 12.18 -4.44 -4.87
C GLN A 62 11.94 -2.93 -5.07
N PRO A 63 10.82 -2.37 -4.61
CA PRO A 63 10.54 -0.97 -4.80
C PRO A 63 11.53 -0.08 -4.05
N SER A 64 11.80 1.09 -4.62
CA SER A 64 12.63 2.13 -3.99
C SER A 64 11.89 2.89 -2.88
N LEU A 65 10.56 2.93 -2.98
CA LEU A 65 9.68 3.66 -2.06
C LEU A 65 8.27 3.05 -2.10
N LEU A 66 7.61 2.99 -0.96
CA LEU A 66 6.16 2.81 -0.89
C LEU A 66 5.48 4.14 -0.53
N VAL A 67 4.36 4.41 -1.19
CA VAL A 67 3.50 5.57 -0.94
C VAL A 67 2.10 5.08 -0.62
N GLY A 68 1.52 5.52 0.48
CA GLY A 68 0.17 5.11 0.86
C GLY A 68 -0.35 5.82 2.09
N ALA A 69 -1.60 5.53 2.47
CA ALA A 69 -2.15 5.92 3.76
C ALA A 69 -1.79 4.90 4.85
N LEU A 70 -2.37 5.03 6.02
CA LEU A 70 -2.05 4.17 7.18
C LEU A 70 -3.31 3.81 7.99
N ALA A 71 -4.44 3.56 7.31
CA ALA A 71 -5.64 3.10 7.98
C ALA A 71 -5.44 1.71 8.58
N SER A 72 -6.21 1.40 9.62
CA SER A 72 -6.22 0.06 10.22
C SER A 72 -6.54 -1.01 9.18
N GLY A 73 -5.82 -2.11 9.19
CA GLY A 73 -5.98 -3.21 8.24
C GLY A 73 -4.83 -3.32 7.25
N ALA A 74 -5.14 -3.54 5.97
CA ALA A 74 -4.12 -3.88 4.99
C ALA A 74 -3.12 -2.75 4.72
N ASP A 75 -3.49 -1.47 4.88
CA ASP A 75 -2.53 -0.36 4.79
C ASP A 75 -1.40 -0.51 5.81
N ILE A 76 -1.75 -0.77 7.07
CA ILE A 76 -0.75 -1.02 8.14
C ILE A 76 0.07 -2.27 7.84
N LEU A 77 -0.52 -3.32 7.24
CA LEU A 77 0.23 -4.52 6.88
C LEU A 77 1.25 -4.25 5.76
N PHE A 78 0.90 -3.43 4.75
CA PHE A 78 1.86 -2.98 3.73
C PHE A 78 3.01 -2.19 4.35
N ALA A 79 2.71 -1.24 5.23
CA ALA A 79 3.71 -0.45 5.92
C ALA A 79 4.65 -1.32 6.77
N ARG A 80 4.11 -2.27 7.55
CA ARG A 80 4.90 -3.22 8.36
C ARG A 80 5.79 -4.10 7.48
N ALA A 81 5.27 -4.59 6.36
CA ALA A 81 6.03 -5.38 5.42
C ALA A 81 7.20 -4.58 4.86
N ALA A 82 6.93 -3.35 4.37
CA ALA A 82 7.95 -2.48 3.81
C ALA A 82 9.09 -2.19 4.80
N LEU A 83 8.76 -1.78 6.03
CA LEU A 83 9.77 -1.51 7.06
C LEU A 83 10.58 -2.76 7.42
N SER A 84 9.95 -3.94 7.45
CA SER A 84 10.68 -5.19 7.70
C SER A 84 11.65 -5.59 6.59
N GLU A 85 11.40 -5.13 5.35
CA GLU A 85 12.26 -5.32 4.18
C GLU A 85 13.23 -4.14 3.95
N GLY A 86 13.24 -3.16 4.85
CA GLY A 86 14.10 -1.98 4.73
C GLY A 86 13.69 -1.00 3.62
N ILE A 87 12.45 -1.06 3.16
CA ILE A 87 11.90 -0.19 2.13
C ILE A 87 11.35 1.08 2.81
N PRO A 88 11.80 2.29 2.39
CA PRO A 88 11.27 3.53 2.93
C PRO A 88 9.80 3.72 2.60
N LEU A 89 9.11 4.45 3.48
CA LEU A 89 7.70 4.76 3.35
C LEU A 89 7.47 6.28 3.27
N ARG A 90 6.58 6.68 2.38
CA ARG A 90 5.97 8.00 2.38
C ARG A 90 4.48 7.82 2.69
N VAL A 91 4.12 8.22 3.89
CA VAL A 91 2.74 8.11 4.39
C VAL A 91 2.04 9.44 4.18
N LEU A 92 1.00 9.45 3.37
CA LEU A 92 0.14 10.60 3.17
C LEU A 92 -1.16 10.40 3.93
N LEU A 93 -1.46 11.32 4.84
CA LEU A 93 -2.73 11.35 5.55
C LEU A 93 -3.63 12.43 4.96
N PRO A 94 -4.93 12.20 4.79
CA PRO A 94 -5.85 13.20 4.22
C PRO A 94 -6.01 14.44 5.12
N PHE A 95 -5.72 14.31 6.41
CA PHE A 95 -5.84 15.34 7.44
C PHE A 95 -4.83 15.11 8.57
N ALA A 96 -4.90 15.92 9.63
CA ALA A 96 -3.98 15.86 10.75
C ALA A 96 -3.87 14.45 11.35
N LYS A 97 -2.67 14.06 11.73
CA LYS A 97 -2.33 12.71 12.22
C LYS A 97 -3.21 12.26 13.40
N GLU A 98 -3.45 13.14 14.34
CA GLU A 98 -4.26 12.84 15.54
C GLU A 98 -5.71 12.52 15.18
N ASP A 99 -6.29 13.27 14.25
CA ASP A 99 -7.65 13.03 13.77
C ASP A 99 -7.73 11.75 12.96
N PHE A 100 -6.77 11.53 12.06
CA PHE A 100 -6.69 10.29 11.27
C PHE A 100 -6.55 9.07 12.19
N ARG A 101 -5.65 9.15 13.17
CA ARG A 101 -5.46 8.09 14.16
C ARG A 101 -6.76 7.75 14.88
N ARG A 102 -7.48 8.76 15.34
CA ARG A 102 -8.75 8.61 16.07
C ARG A 102 -9.84 7.96 15.20
N THR A 103 -9.98 8.37 13.94
CA THR A 103 -11.10 7.99 13.07
C THR A 103 -10.84 6.79 12.18
N SER A 104 -9.59 6.57 11.79
CA SER A 104 -9.22 5.52 10.83
C SER A 104 -8.43 4.36 11.45
N VAL A 105 -8.00 4.49 12.72
CA VAL A 105 -7.19 3.48 13.40
C VAL A 105 -7.80 3.03 14.72
N GLU A 106 -8.02 3.94 15.67
CA GLU A 106 -8.48 3.62 17.03
C GLU A 106 -9.84 2.92 17.07
N LEU A 107 -10.71 3.21 16.12
CA LEU A 107 -12.02 2.56 16.03
C LEU A 107 -11.95 1.04 15.85
N ARG A 108 -10.79 0.53 15.43
CA ARG A 108 -10.53 -0.92 15.29
C ARG A 108 -9.69 -1.49 16.42
N GLY A 109 -9.27 -0.64 17.38
CA GLY A 109 -8.52 -1.03 18.58
C GLY A 109 -7.14 -1.61 18.32
N GLU A 110 -6.68 -2.41 19.28
CA GLU A 110 -5.42 -3.13 19.16
C GLU A 110 -5.56 -4.37 18.22
N PRO A 111 -4.49 -4.73 17.49
CA PRO A 111 -3.12 -4.18 17.58
C PRO A 111 -2.87 -2.97 16.65
N TRP A 112 -3.87 -2.46 15.95
CA TRP A 112 -3.72 -1.43 14.92
C TRP A 112 -3.16 -0.11 15.46
N THR A 113 -3.62 0.30 16.64
CA THR A 113 -3.17 1.51 17.30
C THR A 113 -1.67 1.46 17.59
N SER A 114 -1.21 0.37 18.19
CA SER A 114 0.22 0.18 18.49
C SER A 114 1.07 0.08 17.23
N HIS A 115 0.55 -0.51 16.17
CA HIS A 115 1.26 -0.59 14.87
C HIS A 115 1.37 0.79 14.24
N PHE A 116 0.29 1.57 14.20
CA PHE A 116 0.30 2.93 13.69
C PHE A 116 1.36 3.77 14.41
N ASP A 117 1.32 3.79 15.75
CA ASP A 117 2.23 4.60 16.56
C ASP A 117 3.71 4.23 16.32
N ARG A 118 4.03 2.95 16.15
CA ARG A 118 5.38 2.49 15.82
C ARG A 118 5.81 2.90 14.42
N ILE A 119 4.91 2.80 13.44
CA ILE A 119 5.22 3.14 12.04
C ILE A 119 5.52 4.63 11.92
N VAL A 120 4.66 5.50 12.46
CA VAL A 120 4.86 6.96 12.36
C VAL A 120 6.08 7.46 13.14
N ALA A 121 6.60 6.67 14.09
CA ALA A 121 7.82 6.97 14.82
C ALA A 121 9.10 6.43 14.15
N ASP A 122 8.98 5.64 13.08
CA ASP A 122 10.12 5.04 12.39
C ASP A 122 10.83 6.06 11.51
N LYS A 123 12.17 6.03 11.53
CA LYS A 123 13.01 6.98 10.76
C LYS A 123 12.93 6.79 9.24
N ALA A 124 12.51 5.60 8.79
CA ALA A 124 12.31 5.30 7.38
C ALA A 124 10.94 5.77 6.86
N VAL A 125 10.15 6.44 7.69
CA VAL A 125 8.82 6.95 7.36
C VAL A 125 8.86 8.46 7.24
N GLU A 126 8.50 8.95 6.06
CA GLU A 126 8.16 10.34 5.82
C GLU A 126 6.64 10.50 5.97
N LEU A 127 6.21 11.28 6.95
CA LEU A 127 4.80 11.55 7.20
C LEU A 127 4.40 12.89 6.61
N VAL A 128 3.39 12.90 5.75
CA VAL A 128 2.79 14.09 5.15
C VAL A 128 1.33 14.18 5.62
N GLU A 129 1.01 15.24 6.29
CA GLU A 129 -0.33 15.49 6.81
C GLU A 129 -1.08 16.45 5.90
N GLY A 130 -2.32 16.12 5.56
CA GLY A 130 -3.22 17.00 4.83
C GLY A 130 -3.79 18.13 5.67
N ALA A 131 -4.55 19.01 5.03
CA ALA A 131 -5.26 20.09 5.70
C ALA A 131 -6.38 19.53 6.61
N GLN A 132 -6.82 20.36 7.55
CA GLN A 132 -7.83 19.99 8.55
C GLN A 132 -9.09 19.37 7.92
N LEU A 133 -9.65 18.39 8.62
CA LEU A 133 -10.85 17.65 8.26
C LEU A 133 -12.01 18.56 7.89
N VAL A 134 -12.56 18.39 6.70
CA VAL A 134 -13.81 19.06 6.32
C VAL A 134 -14.99 18.10 6.50
N GLU A 135 -14.88 16.86 6.02
CA GLU A 135 -15.85 15.77 6.26
C GLU A 135 -15.25 14.41 5.88
N GLU A 136 -15.49 13.36 6.70
CA GLU A 136 -15.10 11.98 6.38
C GLU A 136 -16.10 11.35 5.40
N THR A 137 -15.95 11.63 4.12
CA THR A 137 -16.79 11.01 3.09
C THR A 137 -16.00 10.04 2.22
N ALA A 138 -16.68 9.09 1.62
CA ALA A 138 -16.08 8.20 0.61
C ALA A 138 -15.45 9.00 -0.55
N ALA A 139 -16.00 10.16 -0.88
CA ALA A 139 -15.47 11.06 -1.89
C ALA A 139 -14.11 11.63 -1.45
N ALA A 140 -13.96 12.07 -0.19
CA ALA A 140 -12.71 12.59 0.34
C ALA A 140 -11.59 11.53 0.33
N PHE A 141 -11.90 10.28 0.65
CA PHE A 141 -10.92 9.18 0.56
C PHE A 141 -10.54 8.85 -0.88
N ASN A 142 -11.50 8.89 -1.83
CA ASN A 142 -11.18 8.69 -3.24
C ASN A 142 -10.30 9.82 -3.79
N GLU A 143 -10.57 11.06 -3.42
CA GLU A 143 -9.73 12.22 -3.78
C GLU A 143 -8.33 12.08 -3.19
N HIS A 144 -8.23 11.61 -1.94
CA HIS A 144 -6.94 11.35 -1.30
C HIS A 144 -6.14 10.26 -2.04
N ASN A 145 -6.77 9.20 -2.52
CA ASN A 145 -6.09 8.18 -3.33
C ASN A 145 -5.50 8.76 -4.62
N LEU A 146 -6.21 9.71 -5.27
CA LEU A 146 -5.66 10.44 -6.41
C LEU A 146 -4.49 11.33 -6.02
N THR A 147 -4.58 12.00 -4.87
CA THR A 147 -3.48 12.82 -4.34
C THR A 147 -2.22 11.97 -4.09
N MET A 148 -2.35 10.77 -3.54
CA MET A 148 -1.22 9.86 -3.37
C MET A 148 -0.57 9.48 -4.70
N LEU A 149 -1.38 9.24 -5.73
CA LEU A 149 -0.88 8.92 -7.06
C LEU A 149 -0.17 10.11 -7.71
N ASP A 150 -0.71 11.31 -7.58
CA ASP A 150 -0.10 12.53 -8.11
C ASP A 150 1.20 12.87 -7.36
N ASP A 151 1.24 12.71 -6.04
CA ASP A 151 2.46 12.85 -5.24
C ASP A 151 3.55 11.87 -5.73
N ALA A 152 3.22 10.59 -5.91
CA ALA A 152 4.17 9.61 -6.42
C ALA A 152 4.66 9.94 -7.84
N ARG A 153 3.80 10.49 -8.70
CA ARG A 153 4.19 10.93 -10.05
C ARG A 153 5.18 12.08 -10.03
N THR A 154 5.00 13.05 -9.14
CA THR A 154 5.94 14.17 -9.02
C THR A 154 7.35 13.72 -8.59
N LEU A 155 7.43 12.63 -7.82
CA LEU A 155 8.72 12.06 -7.39
C LEU A 155 9.51 11.42 -8.54
N VAL A 156 8.86 11.08 -9.66
CA VAL A 156 9.50 10.39 -10.80
C VAL A 156 9.63 11.28 -12.05
N GLU A 157 9.12 12.52 -12.03
CA GLU A 157 9.07 13.41 -13.23
C GLU A 157 10.42 13.59 -13.92
N ASP A 158 11.52 13.60 -13.18
CA ASP A 158 12.87 13.79 -13.71
C ASP A 158 13.75 12.54 -13.59
N THR A 159 13.15 11.36 -13.46
CA THR A 159 13.86 10.09 -13.22
C THR A 159 13.43 9.00 -14.20
N ASP A 160 14.19 7.89 -14.26
CA ASP A 160 13.81 6.68 -14.98
C ASP A 160 12.92 5.74 -14.13
N GLU A 161 12.43 6.23 -13.01
CA GLU A 161 11.57 5.46 -12.09
C GLU A 161 10.15 5.32 -12.64
N ARG A 162 9.46 4.27 -12.20
CA ARG A 162 8.07 3.96 -12.60
C ARG A 162 7.16 3.94 -11.38
N VAL A 163 5.95 4.42 -11.54
CA VAL A 163 4.89 4.33 -10.52
C VAL A 163 4.00 3.13 -10.84
N TRP A 164 3.86 2.25 -9.86
CA TRP A 164 2.94 1.12 -9.90
C TRP A 164 1.85 1.32 -8.83
N VAL A 165 0.65 0.86 -9.12
CA VAL A 165 -0.49 0.93 -8.20
C VAL A 165 -0.91 -0.48 -7.81
N LEU A 166 -1.10 -0.71 -6.52
CA LEU A 166 -1.57 -1.97 -5.92
C LEU A 166 -2.88 -1.77 -5.17
#